data_5ecaca033ec422600475a5b167e1943c
#
_entry.id   5ecaca033ec422600475a5b167e1943c
#
_cell.length_a   1.000
_cell.length_b   1.000
_cell.length_c   1.000
_cell.angle_alpha   90.00
_cell.angle_beta   90.00
_cell.angle_gamma   90.00
#
_symmetry.space_group_name_H-M   'P 1'
#
loop_
_entity.id
_entity.type
_entity.pdbx_description
1 polymer ?
#
loop_
_entity_poly.entity_id
_entity_poly.type
_entity_poly.pdbx_seq_one_letter_code
_entity_poly.pdbx_strand_id
1 'polypeptide(L)'
;MTIDHHSVGLPAGYHTAEADVAPATAVAFLEGPACTVEGLVYFSDIANNRILTYTPGVEGFEVFREPSGRANGLLLDSQGRLLACEGNEHGDDDGGRRMTRTDLATGEVEILADSFDGKRFNAPNDVAARSNGQIFFTDPCYGDRTTMELDHDSVYRIDTDGSVTRVLTQPEIQRPNGIHLSPDENTLYLVDSCPVIDGNRKIWAFDLSEDGTPSGQRVVYDFSPGRGGDGMAVDSQGNLYIAAGISRSRGPHETGDIPPGIWVITPDGDVKGRIPIVEDVLTNVTFGGDDLKTLYVASGKTLFTTRVEIPGWVVHRRAES
;
A
#
# COMPACT_ATOMS: atom_id res chain seq x y z
N MET A 1 -28.16 -1.93 3.76
CA MET A 1 -28.21 -3.42 3.69
C MET A 1 -26.96 -3.90 4.39
N THR A 2 -27.06 -4.71 5.44
CA THR A 2 -25.87 -5.19 6.17
C THR A 2 -25.26 -6.34 5.37
N ILE A 3 -24.00 -6.22 4.96
CA ILE A 3 -23.29 -7.30 4.26
C ILE A 3 -22.84 -8.33 5.29
N ASP A 4 -23.14 -9.60 5.06
CA ASP A 4 -22.51 -10.71 5.78
C ASP A 4 -21.13 -10.97 5.16
N HIS A 5 -20.08 -10.39 5.73
CA HIS A 5 -18.72 -10.44 5.22
C HIS A 5 -18.13 -11.87 5.16
N HIS A 6 -18.64 -12.82 5.96
CA HIS A 6 -18.17 -14.21 5.91
C HIS A 6 -18.74 -14.99 4.71
N SER A 7 -19.85 -14.54 4.13
CA SER A 7 -20.49 -15.16 2.97
C SER A 7 -20.10 -14.54 1.63
N VAL A 8 -19.34 -13.45 1.64
CA VAL A 8 -18.95 -12.76 0.41
C VAL A 8 -17.88 -13.55 -0.33
N GLY A 9 -18.22 -14.00 -1.53
CA GLY A 9 -17.30 -14.62 -2.49
C GLY A 9 -17.13 -13.71 -3.71
N LEU A 10 -16.03 -13.87 -4.46
CA LEU A 10 -15.86 -13.18 -5.73
C LEU A 10 -16.73 -13.82 -6.81
N PRO A 11 -17.48 -13.03 -7.59
CA PRO A 11 -18.13 -13.55 -8.79
C PRO A 11 -17.11 -13.90 -9.87
N ALA A 12 -17.55 -14.66 -10.89
CA ALA A 12 -16.72 -15.00 -12.04
C ALA A 12 -16.19 -13.72 -12.73
N GLY A 13 -14.98 -13.80 -13.27
CA GLY A 13 -14.32 -12.70 -13.98
C GLY A 13 -13.43 -11.82 -13.13
N TYR A 14 -13.30 -12.08 -11.82
CA TYR A 14 -12.38 -11.37 -10.92
C TYR A 14 -11.16 -12.20 -10.53
N HIS A 15 -11.36 -13.44 -10.11
CA HIS A 15 -10.30 -14.37 -9.74
C HIS A 15 -10.35 -15.55 -10.69
N THR A 16 -9.20 -16.01 -11.20
CA THR A 16 -9.15 -17.19 -12.05
C THR A 16 -9.60 -18.40 -11.24
N ALA A 17 -10.69 -19.06 -11.66
CA ALA A 17 -11.37 -20.08 -10.88
C ALA A 17 -10.50 -21.31 -10.53
N GLU A 18 -9.47 -21.58 -11.33
CA GLU A 18 -8.52 -22.69 -11.13
C GLU A 18 -7.20 -22.23 -10.46
N ALA A 19 -7.08 -20.94 -10.12
CA ALA A 19 -5.88 -20.43 -9.51
C ALA A 19 -5.94 -20.54 -7.99
N ASP A 20 -5.03 -21.30 -7.42
CA ASP A 20 -4.83 -21.36 -5.98
C ASP A 20 -4.00 -20.17 -5.48
N VAL A 21 -4.29 -19.71 -4.26
CA VAL A 21 -3.41 -18.81 -3.55
C VAL A 21 -2.26 -19.61 -2.95
N ALA A 22 -1.05 -19.40 -3.46
CA ALA A 22 0.14 -20.14 -3.04
C ALA A 22 1.19 -19.19 -2.42
N PRO A 23 1.95 -19.64 -1.41
CA PRO A 23 3.08 -18.89 -0.89
C PRO A 23 4.18 -18.79 -1.94
N ALA A 24 4.69 -17.58 -2.17
CA ALA A 24 5.85 -17.35 -3.02
C ALA A 24 7.16 -17.39 -2.22
N THR A 25 7.18 -16.79 -1.03
CA THR A 25 8.27 -16.85 -0.05
C THR A 25 7.78 -16.40 1.33
N ALA A 26 8.60 -16.58 2.39
CA ALA A 26 8.27 -16.17 3.76
C ALA A 26 9.49 -15.60 4.49
N VAL A 27 9.27 -14.50 5.23
CA VAL A 27 10.28 -13.78 6.04
C VAL A 27 9.68 -13.27 7.36
N ALA A 28 10.20 -12.16 7.96
CA ALA A 28 9.76 -11.72 9.29
C ALA A 28 8.50 -10.86 9.31
N PHE A 29 8.50 -9.70 8.60
CA PHE A 29 7.32 -8.82 8.48
C PHE A 29 7.35 -8.07 7.16
N LEU A 30 6.47 -8.49 6.27
CA LEU A 30 6.44 -8.06 4.88
C LEU A 30 5.55 -6.85 4.66
N GLU A 31 6.02 -5.97 3.78
CA GLU A 31 5.29 -4.81 3.28
C GLU A 31 5.67 -4.48 1.83
N GLY A 32 4.90 -3.54 1.26
CA GLY A 32 5.19 -2.78 0.06
C GLY A 32 5.65 -3.57 -1.15
N PRO A 33 4.94 -4.57 -1.64
CA PRO A 33 5.37 -5.30 -2.83
C PRO A 33 5.30 -4.38 -4.07
N ALA A 34 6.35 -4.40 -4.90
CA ALA A 34 6.42 -3.70 -6.18
C ALA A 34 7.02 -4.64 -7.25
N CYS A 35 6.41 -4.71 -8.43
CA CYS A 35 6.82 -5.64 -9.48
C CYS A 35 7.34 -4.90 -10.71
N THR A 36 8.55 -5.25 -11.18
CA THR A 36 9.13 -4.67 -12.39
C THR A 36 8.47 -5.18 -13.67
N VAL A 37 8.80 -4.56 -14.79
CA VAL A 37 8.35 -5.00 -16.13
C VAL A 37 8.85 -6.42 -16.44
N GLU A 38 10.06 -6.75 -15.97
CA GLU A 38 10.69 -8.06 -16.16
C GLU A 38 10.17 -9.13 -15.19
N GLY A 39 9.26 -8.75 -14.27
CA GLY A 39 8.60 -9.66 -13.34
C GLY A 39 9.34 -9.86 -12.01
N LEU A 40 10.45 -9.14 -11.74
CA LEU A 40 11.12 -9.15 -10.44
C LEU A 40 10.26 -8.41 -9.41
N VAL A 41 10.04 -9.03 -8.25
CA VAL A 41 9.21 -8.45 -7.18
C VAL A 41 10.10 -7.97 -6.05
N TYR A 42 10.06 -6.67 -5.77
CA TYR A 42 10.65 -6.05 -4.58
C TYR A 42 9.63 -6.05 -3.45
N PHE A 43 10.06 -6.24 -2.22
CA PHE A 43 9.21 -6.13 -1.04
C PHE A 43 10.05 -5.84 0.20
N SER A 44 9.45 -5.18 1.17
CA SER A 44 10.11 -4.80 2.40
C SER A 44 9.98 -5.91 3.45
N ASP A 45 11.05 -6.11 4.24
CA ASP A 45 11.06 -6.82 5.50
C ASP A 45 11.45 -5.82 6.59
N ILE A 46 10.42 -5.12 7.12
CA ILE A 46 10.60 -3.98 8.02
C ILE A 46 11.36 -4.40 9.27
N ALA A 47 10.97 -5.54 9.88
CA ALA A 47 11.53 -6.01 11.13
C ALA A 47 13.03 -6.27 11.05
N ASN A 48 13.53 -6.74 9.90
CA ASN A 48 14.95 -6.99 9.65
C ASN A 48 15.64 -5.84 8.90
N ASN A 49 14.97 -4.69 8.72
CA ASN A 49 15.53 -3.49 8.12
C ASN A 49 16.14 -3.72 6.73
N ARG A 50 15.42 -4.41 5.84
CA ARG A 50 15.91 -4.76 4.49
C ARG A 50 14.82 -4.70 3.43
N ILE A 51 15.23 -4.48 2.18
CA ILE A 51 14.42 -4.71 0.98
C ILE A 51 14.91 -6.00 0.34
N LEU A 52 13.98 -6.85 -0.01
CA LEU A 52 14.19 -8.17 -0.60
C LEU A 52 13.69 -8.19 -2.04
N THR A 53 14.16 -9.17 -2.82
CA THR A 53 13.62 -9.49 -4.14
C THR A 53 13.19 -10.95 -4.21
N TYR A 54 12.10 -11.17 -4.95
CA TYR A 54 11.61 -12.50 -5.32
C TYR A 54 11.53 -12.61 -6.84
N THR A 55 12.15 -13.66 -7.38
CA THR A 55 12.04 -14.01 -8.80
C THR A 55 11.01 -15.12 -8.96
N PRO A 56 9.91 -14.90 -9.72
CA PRO A 56 8.89 -15.94 -9.93
C PRO A 56 9.48 -17.25 -10.46
N GLY A 57 9.09 -18.35 -9.81
CA GLY A 57 9.58 -19.69 -10.15
C GLY A 57 10.95 -20.06 -9.55
N VAL A 58 11.58 -19.15 -8.81
CA VAL A 58 12.82 -19.41 -8.05
C VAL A 58 12.46 -19.48 -6.58
N GLU A 59 12.96 -20.53 -5.90
CA GLU A 59 12.71 -20.69 -4.46
C GLU A 59 13.51 -19.67 -3.64
N GLY A 60 12.85 -19.04 -2.66
CA GLY A 60 13.46 -18.13 -1.70
C GLY A 60 13.41 -16.66 -2.16
N PHE A 61 14.36 -15.88 -1.66
CA PHE A 61 14.49 -14.44 -1.91
C PHE A 61 15.97 -14.05 -1.89
N GLU A 62 16.27 -12.88 -2.43
CA GLU A 62 17.59 -12.24 -2.32
C GLU A 62 17.47 -10.93 -1.56
N VAL A 63 18.58 -10.51 -0.91
CA VAL A 63 18.64 -9.19 -0.26
C VAL A 63 19.07 -8.17 -1.30
N PHE A 64 18.19 -7.20 -1.57
CA PHE A 64 18.47 -6.10 -2.47
C PHE A 64 19.20 -4.95 -1.76
N ARG A 65 18.71 -4.55 -0.58
CA ARG A 65 19.28 -3.45 0.21
C ARG A 65 19.17 -3.71 1.71
N GLU A 66 20.29 -3.57 2.41
CA GLU A 66 20.39 -3.67 3.87
C GLU A 66 21.54 -2.77 4.36
N PRO A 67 21.30 -1.78 5.31
CA PRO A 67 20.01 -1.43 5.88
C PRO A 67 19.10 -0.73 4.87
N SER A 68 17.79 -0.91 5.02
CA SER A 68 16.78 -0.28 4.16
C SER A 68 16.23 1.05 4.72
N GLY A 69 16.63 1.45 5.92
CA GLY A 69 16.02 2.55 6.64
C GLY A 69 14.62 2.21 7.17
N ARG A 70 14.35 0.94 7.48
CA ARG A 70 13.02 0.44 7.85
C ARG A 70 11.99 0.70 6.75
N ALA A 71 12.38 0.45 5.49
CA ALA A 71 11.48 0.63 4.36
C ALA A 71 10.18 -0.14 4.56
N ASN A 72 9.06 0.51 4.24
CA ASN A 72 7.69 0.01 4.28
C ASN A 72 7.16 -0.09 2.84
N GLY A 73 6.27 0.79 2.40
CA GLY A 73 5.73 0.81 1.05
C GLY A 73 6.79 1.05 -0.02
N LEU A 74 6.70 0.28 -1.12
CA LEU A 74 7.54 0.42 -2.30
C LEU A 74 6.67 0.63 -3.53
N LEU A 75 7.16 1.40 -4.51
CA LEU A 75 6.51 1.60 -5.80
C LEU A 75 7.54 1.83 -6.88
N LEU A 76 7.29 1.35 -8.09
CA LEU A 76 8.04 1.77 -9.26
C LEU A 76 7.41 3.03 -9.86
N ASP A 77 8.19 4.11 -9.98
CA ASP A 77 7.73 5.33 -10.63
C ASP A 77 7.58 5.16 -12.16
N SER A 78 7.07 6.17 -12.85
CA SER A 78 6.85 6.12 -14.30
C SER A 78 8.10 5.85 -15.14
N GLN A 79 9.30 5.98 -14.55
CA GLN A 79 10.59 5.68 -15.18
C GLN A 79 11.17 4.34 -14.72
N GLY A 80 10.43 3.55 -13.93
CA GLY A 80 10.88 2.26 -13.43
C GLY A 80 11.91 2.32 -12.29
N ARG A 81 12.05 3.47 -11.62
CA ARG A 81 12.92 3.62 -10.44
C ARG A 81 12.12 3.24 -9.19
N LEU A 82 12.79 2.63 -8.20
CA LEU A 82 12.14 2.17 -6.99
C LEU A 82 12.02 3.30 -5.96
N LEU A 83 10.79 3.73 -5.68
CA LEU A 83 10.45 4.57 -4.55
C LEU A 83 10.35 3.73 -3.28
N ALA A 84 10.81 4.25 -2.15
CA ALA A 84 10.70 3.59 -0.86
C ALA A 84 10.31 4.59 0.24
N CYS A 85 9.28 4.24 1.00
CA CYS A 85 8.91 4.89 2.24
C CYS A 85 9.82 4.32 3.35
N GLU A 86 10.89 5.03 3.70
CA GLU A 86 11.73 4.63 4.83
C GLU A 86 11.08 5.10 6.13
N GLY A 87 10.45 4.16 6.84
CA GLY A 87 9.64 4.44 8.03
C GLY A 87 10.45 4.47 9.32
N ASN A 88 9.80 4.06 10.43
CA ASN A 88 10.44 3.93 11.75
C ASN A 88 9.75 2.85 12.60
N GLU A 89 8.97 1.97 11.98
CA GLU A 89 8.28 0.90 12.69
C GLU A 89 9.22 -0.26 13.01
N HIS A 90 8.93 -0.97 14.11
CA HIS A 90 9.71 -2.11 14.58
C HIS A 90 11.19 -1.82 14.90
N GLY A 91 11.57 -0.55 15.08
CA GLY A 91 12.92 -0.12 15.42
C GLY A 91 13.00 0.75 16.68
N ASP A 92 14.23 0.96 17.13
CA ASP A 92 14.56 1.83 18.26
C ASP A 92 14.96 3.25 17.77
N ASP A 93 14.12 3.87 16.93
CA ASP A 93 14.39 5.15 16.24
C ASP A 93 15.58 5.08 15.25
N ASP A 94 15.78 3.92 14.63
CA ASP A 94 16.82 3.66 13.62
C ASP A 94 16.27 3.69 12.17
N GLY A 95 15.00 4.06 12.00
CA GLY A 95 14.37 4.22 10.69
C GLY A 95 14.84 5.47 9.94
N GLY A 96 14.70 5.43 8.62
CA GLY A 96 15.12 6.54 7.75
C GLY A 96 14.27 7.80 7.91
N ARG A 97 12.97 7.64 8.19
CA ARG A 97 11.97 8.72 8.27
C ARG A 97 12.03 9.66 7.07
N ARG A 98 12.06 9.05 5.87
CA ARG A 98 12.27 9.79 4.62
C ARG A 98 11.70 9.05 3.41
N MET A 99 11.58 9.75 2.31
CA MET A 99 11.30 9.19 1.00
C MET A 99 12.60 9.05 0.21
N THR A 100 12.83 7.88 -0.37
CA THR A 100 14.00 7.64 -1.24
C THR A 100 13.57 7.11 -2.61
N ARG A 101 14.47 7.28 -3.59
CA ARG A 101 14.34 6.74 -4.94
C ARG A 101 15.63 6.04 -5.32
N THR A 102 15.52 4.81 -5.78
CA THR A 102 16.69 4.02 -6.24
C THR A 102 16.62 3.85 -7.75
N ASP A 103 17.67 4.23 -8.43
CA ASP A 103 17.92 3.83 -9.82
C ASP A 103 18.29 2.36 -9.84
N LEU A 104 17.46 1.51 -10.45
CA LEU A 104 17.65 0.05 -10.43
C LEU A 104 18.80 -0.41 -11.33
N ALA A 105 19.23 0.41 -12.30
CA ALA A 105 20.35 0.08 -13.18
C ALA A 105 21.70 0.35 -12.53
N THR A 106 21.81 1.40 -11.71
CA THR A 106 23.06 1.81 -11.05
C THR A 106 23.12 1.43 -9.58
N GLY A 107 21.97 1.22 -8.92
CA GLY A 107 21.84 1.02 -7.48
C GLY A 107 21.98 2.32 -6.67
N GLU A 108 22.06 3.49 -7.32
CA GLU A 108 22.17 4.79 -6.65
C GLU A 108 20.87 5.13 -5.93
N VAL A 109 20.98 5.55 -4.66
CA VAL A 109 19.85 5.95 -3.82
C VAL A 109 19.86 7.46 -3.63
N GLU A 110 18.78 8.12 -4.05
CA GLU A 110 18.54 9.54 -3.86
C GLU A 110 17.52 9.75 -2.73
N ILE A 111 17.78 10.71 -1.84
CA ILE A 111 16.78 11.17 -0.85
C ILE A 111 15.90 12.21 -1.54
N LEU A 112 14.60 11.96 -1.61
CA LEU A 112 13.62 12.87 -2.20
C LEU A 112 13.09 13.88 -1.18
N ALA A 113 12.87 13.42 0.05
CA ALA A 113 12.41 14.25 1.17
C ALA A 113 12.72 13.54 2.49
N ASP A 114 13.22 14.26 3.48
CA ASP A 114 13.53 13.77 4.84
C ASP A 114 12.88 14.59 5.95
N SER A 115 12.19 15.68 5.59
CA SER A 115 11.60 16.61 6.56
C SER A 115 10.49 17.44 5.94
N PHE A 116 9.62 17.95 6.81
CA PHE A 116 8.61 18.96 6.50
C PHE A 116 8.64 20.05 7.58
N ASP A 117 8.73 21.33 7.17
CA ASP A 117 8.87 22.48 8.07
C ASP A 117 10.02 22.32 9.09
N GLY A 118 11.13 21.70 8.66
CA GLY A 118 12.33 21.47 9.47
C GLY A 118 12.21 20.39 10.54
N LYS A 119 11.15 19.57 10.48
CA LYS A 119 10.91 18.41 11.37
C LYS A 119 10.93 17.12 10.57
N ARG A 120 11.47 16.06 11.17
CA ARG A 120 11.46 14.73 10.55
C ARG A 120 10.04 14.20 10.36
N PHE A 121 9.79 13.44 9.31
CA PHE A 121 8.55 12.69 9.14
C PHE A 121 8.32 11.72 10.30
N ASN A 122 7.06 11.27 10.50
CA ASN A 122 6.72 10.31 11.55
C ASN A 122 7.27 8.92 11.22
N ALA A 123 6.69 8.29 10.21
CA ALA A 123 7.10 6.99 9.67
C ALA A 123 6.48 6.82 8.27
N PRO A 124 7.08 7.37 7.19
CA PRO A 124 6.57 7.18 5.83
C PRO A 124 6.20 5.73 5.58
N ASN A 125 4.93 5.52 5.12
CA ASN A 125 4.32 4.18 5.15
C ASN A 125 4.04 3.65 3.75
N ASP A 126 3.21 4.33 2.94
CA ASP A 126 2.89 3.88 1.59
C ASP A 126 2.94 5.02 0.57
N VAL A 127 3.03 4.68 -0.73
CA VAL A 127 3.37 5.64 -1.78
C VAL A 127 2.57 5.41 -3.05
N ALA A 128 2.12 6.50 -3.67
CA ALA A 128 1.55 6.55 -5.01
C ALA A 128 2.27 7.61 -5.86
N ALA A 129 2.40 7.37 -7.15
CA ALA A 129 3.04 8.31 -8.06
C ALA A 129 2.18 8.56 -9.30
N ARG A 130 2.15 9.81 -9.76
CA ARG A 130 1.57 10.21 -11.05
C ARG A 130 2.59 10.02 -12.17
N SER A 131 2.09 9.84 -13.38
CA SER A 131 2.91 9.80 -14.59
C SER A 131 3.67 11.10 -14.87
N ASN A 132 3.17 12.24 -14.35
CA ASN A 132 3.84 13.54 -14.42
C ASN A 132 5.02 13.71 -13.45
N GLY A 133 5.26 12.72 -12.57
CA GLY A 133 6.38 12.72 -11.62
C GLY A 133 6.03 13.21 -10.21
N GLN A 134 4.80 13.63 -9.94
CA GLN A 134 4.34 13.91 -8.57
C GLN A 134 4.25 12.62 -7.77
N ILE A 135 4.67 12.65 -6.51
CA ILE A 135 4.68 11.51 -5.59
C ILE A 135 3.85 11.88 -4.36
N PHE A 136 2.92 11.00 -3.99
CA PHE A 136 2.13 11.11 -2.77
C PHE A 136 2.56 10.01 -1.81
N PHE A 137 2.73 10.33 -0.54
CA PHE A 137 3.03 9.33 0.48
C PHE A 137 2.30 9.60 1.78
N THR A 138 2.02 8.54 2.50
CA THR A 138 1.40 8.57 3.83
C THR A 138 2.46 8.59 4.91
N ASP A 139 2.22 9.34 5.99
CA ASP A 139 3.14 9.50 7.10
C ASP A 139 2.43 9.33 8.46
N PRO A 140 1.93 8.12 8.75
CA PRO A 140 1.33 7.81 10.04
C PRO A 140 2.38 7.56 11.12
N CYS A 141 1.94 7.48 12.39
CA CYS A 141 2.72 6.90 13.47
C CYS A 141 1.93 5.77 14.13
N TYR A 142 2.22 4.53 13.78
CA TYR A 142 1.67 3.33 14.42
C TYR A 142 2.47 2.89 15.65
N GLY A 143 3.75 3.27 15.72
CA GLY A 143 4.66 2.98 16.81
C GLY A 143 4.52 3.93 18.00
N ASP A 144 5.63 4.23 18.65
CA ASP A 144 5.68 5.16 19.78
C ASP A 144 5.45 6.60 19.34
N ARG A 145 4.26 7.13 19.62
CA ARG A 145 3.86 8.49 19.27
C ARG A 145 4.61 9.58 20.03
N THR A 146 5.33 9.23 21.10
CA THR A 146 6.16 10.22 21.81
C THR A 146 7.40 10.63 21.02
N THR A 147 7.76 9.88 19.99
CA THR A 147 8.88 10.18 19.07
C THR A 147 8.49 11.10 17.91
N MET A 148 7.19 11.45 17.76
CA MET A 148 6.73 12.35 16.71
C MET A 148 7.29 13.75 16.90
N GLU A 149 7.83 14.31 15.82
CA GLU A 149 8.24 15.72 15.76
C GLU A 149 7.14 16.57 15.09
N LEU A 150 6.43 15.97 14.14
CA LEU A 150 5.25 16.57 13.49
C LEU A 150 4.01 16.43 14.37
N ASP A 151 3.09 17.35 14.21
CA ASP A 151 1.89 17.49 15.03
C ASP A 151 0.79 16.49 14.71
N HIS A 152 0.78 15.94 13.47
CA HIS A 152 -0.29 15.09 12.93
C HIS A 152 0.24 13.96 12.06
N ASP A 153 -0.55 12.88 11.97
CA ASP A 153 -0.46 11.92 10.88
C ASP A 153 -1.00 12.60 9.60
N SER A 154 -0.32 12.46 8.47
CA SER A 154 -0.62 13.25 7.28
C SER A 154 -0.34 12.52 5.98
N VAL A 155 -0.81 13.06 4.88
CA VAL A 155 -0.39 12.72 3.51
C VAL A 155 0.37 13.91 2.95
N TYR A 156 1.50 13.63 2.33
CA TYR A 156 2.35 14.62 1.68
C TYR A 156 2.43 14.37 0.19
N ARG A 157 2.72 15.43 -0.56
CA ARG A 157 3.07 15.38 -1.97
C ARG A 157 4.47 15.95 -2.16
N ILE A 158 5.30 15.25 -2.94
CA ILE A 158 6.57 15.73 -3.46
C ILE A 158 6.34 16.12 -4.92
N ASP A 159 6.61 17.35 -5.26
CA ASP A 159 6.52 17.86 -6.62
C ASP A 159 7.84 17.64 -7.39
N THR A 160 7.82 17.81 -8.71
CA THR A 160 8.98 17.53 -9.57
C THR A 160 10.17 18.45 -9.34
N ASP A 161 9.94 19.59 -8.70
CA ASP A 161 10.99 20.53 -8.26
C ASP A 161 11.58 20.20 -6.88
N GLY A 162 11.10 19.10 -6.26
CA GLY A 162 11.52 18.66 -4.92
C GLY A 162 10.77 19.32 -3.77
N SER A 163 9.83 20.23 -4.04
CA SER A 163 9.04 20.85 -2.99
C SER A 163 8.08 19.84 -2.34
N VAL A 164 7.90 19.93 -1.02
CA VAL A 164 7.03 19.07 -0.23
C VAL A 164 5.83 19.85 0.27
N THR A 165 4.64 19.31 0.02
CA THR A 165 3.37 19.90 0.48
C THR A 165 2.60 18.91 1.33
N ARG A 166 2.10 19.31 2.50
CA ARG A 166 1.13 18.54 3.28
C ARG A 166 -0.24 18.72 2.63
N VAL A 167 -0.78 17.65 2.03
CA VAL A 167 -2.01 17.73 1.24
C VAL A 167 -3.25 17.26 1.98
N LEU A 168 -3.12 16.32 2.94
CA LEU A 168 -4.18 15.89 3.83
C LEU A 168 -3.62 15.71 5.25
N THR A 169 -4.43 16.04 6.25
CA THR A 169 -4.03 15.93 7.66
C THR A 169 -5.26 15.73 8.56
N GLN A 170 -5.05 15.58 9.85
CA GLN A 170 -6.14 15.60 10.83
C GLN A 170 -6.78 16.99 10.88
N PRO A 171 -8.12 17.12 11.06
CA PRO A 171 -9.07 16.03 11.38
C PRO A 171 -9.70 15.32 10.17
N GLU A 172 -9.39 15.70 8.92
CA GLU A 172 -9.99 15.14 7.70
C GLU A 172 -9.72 13.65 7.58
N ILE A 173 -8.52 13.24 7.99
CA ILE A 173 -8.07 11.86 8.10
C ILE A 173 -7.54 11.59 9.51
N GLN A 174 -7.41 10.32 9.91
CA GLN A 174 -6.91 9.98 11.24
C GLN A 174 -5.56 9.28 11.23
N ARG A 175 -5.45 8.18 10.49
CA ARG A 175 -4.21 7.39 10.38
C ARG A 175 -4.07 6.83 8.96
N PRO A 176 -3.52 7.62 8.04
CA PRO A 176 -3.36 7.22 6.65
C PRO A 176 -2.40 6.04 6.53
N ASN A 177 -2.76 5.06 5.70
CA ASN A 177 -1.98 3.87 5.40
C ASN A 177 -1.85 3.72 3.88
N GLY A 178 -2.41 2.68 3.27
CA GLY A 178 -2.36 2.46 1.84
C GLY A 178 -2.87 3.65 1.02
N ILE A 179 -2.18 3.97 -0.06
CA ILE A 179 -2.50 5.08 -0.96
C ILE A 179 -2.34 4.65 -2.41
N HIS A 180 -3.29 5.01 -3.27
CA HIS A 180 -3.23 4.68 -4.69
C HIS A 180 -3.98 5.70 -5.54
N LEU A 181 -3.74 5.70 -6.85
CA LEU A 181 -4.42 6.53 -7.82
C LEU A 181 -5.38 5.71 -8.68
N SER A 182 -6.43 6.36 -9.17
CA SER A 182 -7.25 5.80 -10.26
C SER A 182 -6.43 5.69 -11.56
N PRO A 183 -6.84 4.84 -12.51
CA PRO A 183 -6.13 4.69 -13.79
C PRO A 183 -6.01 5.97 -14.62
N ASP A 184 -6.94 6.91 -14.47
CA ASP A 184 -6.90 8.23 -15.08
C ASP A 184 -6.13 9.28 -14.27
N GLU A 185 -5.64 8.90 -13.08
CA GLU A 185 -4.89 9.73 -12.12
C GLU A 185 -5.66 10.95 -11.59
N ASN A 186 -7.00 10.95 -11.71
CA ASN A 186 -7.86 12.04 -11.24
C ASN A 186 -8.47 11.79 -9.86
N THR A 187 -8.30 10.59 -9.30
CA THR A 187 -8.77 10.24 -7.97
C THR A 187 -7.63 9.68 -7.13
N LEU A 188 -7.47 10.20 -5.91
CA LEU A 188 -6.60 9.67 -4.88
C LEU A 188 -7.44 8.80 -3.94
N TYR A 189 -7.10 7.53 -3.81
CA TYR A 189 -7.66 6.62 -2.83
C TYR A 189 -6.74 6.51 -1.62
N LEU A 190 -7.33 6.53 -0.43
CA LEU A 190 -6.60 6.48 0.83
C LEU A 190 -7.26 5.51 1.79
N VAL A 191 -6.49 4.57 2.29
CA VAL A 191 -6.85 3.77 3.46
C VAL A 191 -6.59 4.60 4.72
N ASP A 192 -7.62 4.78 5.54
CA ASP A 192 -7.51 5.41 6.85
C ASP A 192 -7.85 4.38 7.92
N SER A 193 -6.81 3.86 8.57
CA SER A 193 -6.88 2.70 9.46
C SER A 193 -6.35 3.04 10.86
N CYS A 194 -7.19 3.74 11.64
CA CYS A 194 -6.83 4.18 12.99
C CYS A 194 -7.18 3.13 14.05
N PRO A 195 -6.19 2.47 14.71
CA PRO A 195 -6.42 1.33 15.60
C PRO A 195 -6.85 1.75 17.02
N VAL A 196 -7.80 2.69 17.13
CA VAL A 196 -8.39 3.12 18.40
C VAL A 196 -9.89 2.91 18.39
N ILE A 197 -10.53 2.98 19.56
CA ILE A 197 -12.00 2.94 19.67
C ILE A 197 -12.57 4.08 18.84
N ASP A 198 -13.60 3.80 18.03
CA ASP A 198 -14.26 4.74 17.11
C ASP A 198 -13.29 5.37 16.06
N GLY A 199 -12.10 4.80 15.90
CA GLY A 199 -11.18 5.20 14.86
C GLY A 199 -11.68 4.83 13.47
N ASN A 200 -11.26 5.57 12.46
CA ASN A 200 -11.60 5.28 11.07
C ASN A 200 -11.10 3.90 10.63
N ARG A 201 -11.92 3.20 9.86
CA ARG A 201 -11.61 1.96 9.14
C ARG A 201 -12.08 2.12 7.71
N LYS A 202 -11.74 3.27 7.11
CA LYS A 202 -12.37 3.75 5.88
C LYS A 202 -11.41 3.73 4.70
N ILE A 203 -12.02 3.52 3.55
CA ILE A 203 -11.40 3.86 2.28
C ILE A 203 -12.00 5.18 1.83
N TRP A 204 -11.15 6.19 1.71
CA TRP A 204 -11.51 7.50 1.19
C TRP A 204 -11.17 7.61 -0.29
N ALA A 205 -11.92 8.44 -0.99
CA ALA A 205 -11.56 8.96 -2.30
C ALA A 205 -11.56 10.48 -2.28
N PHE A 206 -10.60 11.07 -2.97
CA PHE A 206 -10.45 12.51 -3.17
C PHE A 206 -10.27 12.79 -4.66
N ASP A 207 -10.96 13.81 -5.16
CA ASP A 207 -10.73 14.29 -6.51
C ASP A 207 -9.40 15.05 -6.54
N LEU A 208 -8.53 14.76 -7.52
CA LEU A 208 -7.26 15.43 -7.70
C LEU A 208 -7.36 16.45 -8.83
N SER A 209 -7.03 17.69 -8.52
CA SER A 209 -6.79 18.72 -9.53
C SER A 209 -5.53 18.46 -10.35
N GLU A 210 -5.32 19.22 -11.40
CA GLU A 210 -4.14 19.11 -12.26
C GLU A 210 -2.83 19.32 -11.49
N ASP A 211 -2.82 20.26 -10.53
CA ASP A 211 -1.68 20.51 -9.65
C ASP A 211 -1.51 19.47 -8.51
N GLY A 212 -2.37 18.45 -8.44
CA GLY A 212 -2.33 17.39 -7.43
C GLY A 212 -2.92 17.77 -6.09
N THR A 213 -3.75 18.83 -6.00
CA THR A 213 -4.45 19.19 -4.78
C THR A 213 -5.71 18.33 -4.60
N PRO A 214 -5.84 17.57 -3.48
CA PRO A 214 -7.03 16.75 -3.22
C PRO A 214 -8.20 17.60 -2.74
N SER A 215 -9.41 17.19 -3.15
CA SER A 215 -10.68 17.82 -2.77
C SER A 215 -11.83 16.79 -2.83
N GLY A 216 -13.04 17.18 -2.49
CA GLY A 216 -14.22 16.33 -2.68
C GLY A 216 -14.18 15.00 -1.91
N GLN A 217 -13.69 15.04 -0.66
CA GLN A 217 -13.59 13.84 0.20
C GLN A 217 -14.90 13.05 0.25
N ARG A 218 -14.84 11.76 -0.02
CA ARG A 218 -15.96 10.84 0.07
C ARG A 218 -15.54 9.46 0.58
N VAL A 219 -16.43 8.79 1.31
CA VAL A 219 -16.22 7.41 1.75
C VAL A 219 -16.52 6.49 0.57
N VAL A 220 -15.56 5.63 0.21
CA VAL A 220 -15.79 4.52 -0.72
C VAL A 220 -16.31 3.32 0.06
N TYR A 221 -15.67 2.97 1.17
CA TYR A 221 -16.07 1.84 2.01
C TYR A 221 -15.68 2.05 3.47
N ASP A 222 -16.45 1.45 4.39
CA ASP A 222 -16.16 1.46 5.83
C ASP A 222 -16.18 0.04 6.36
N PHE A 223 -15.02 -0.43 6.82
CA PHE A 223 -14.84 -1.77 7.39
C PHE A 223 -15.23 -1.86 8.87
N SER A 224 -15.61 -0.75 9.51
CA SER A 224 -15.94 -0.75 10.95
C SER A 224 -17.02 -1.77 11.28
N PRO A 225 -16.96 -2.47 12.44
CA PRO A 225 -15.94 -2.38 13.51
C PRO A 225 -14.76 -3.35 13.32
N GLY A 226 -14.61 -4.01 12.18
CA GLY A 226 -13.54 -4.94 11.89
C GLY A 226 -12.18 -4.26 11.66
N ARG A 227 -11.12 -5.05 11.49
CA ARG A 227 -9.85 -4.52 11.03
C ARG A 227 -10.01 -3.95 9.63
N GLY A 228 -9.68 -2.68 9.48
CA GLY A 228 -9.74 -1.96 8.21
C GLY A 228 -8.72 -2.44 7.18
N GLY A 229 -8.63 -1.70 6.08
CA GLY A 229 -7.61 -1.90 5.07
C GLY A 229 -6.21 -1.53 5.58
N ASP A 230 -5.21 -2.03 4.88
CA ASP A 230 -3.79 -1.70 5.03
C ASP A 230 -3.30 -1.14 3.68
N GLY A 231 -2.52 -1.85 2.89
CA GLY A 231 -2.18 -1.45 1.53
C GLY A 231 -3.26 -1.78 0.49
N MET A 232 -3.14 -1.20 -0.69
CA MET A 232 -4.06 -1.44 -1.80
C MET A 232 -3.39 -1.38 -3.18
N ALA A 233 -4.03 -2.01 -4.17
CA ALA A 233 -3.75 -1.85 -5.60
C ALA A 233 -5.04 -1.57 -6.37
N VAL A 234 -4.93 -1.12 -7.61
CA VAL A 234 -6.07 -0.80 -8.48
C VAL A 234 -5.95 -1.55 -9.80
N ASP A 235 -7.06 -2.10 -10.30
CA ASP A 235 -7.07 -2.73 -11.62
C ASP A 235 -7.36 -1.71 -12.76
N SER A 236 -7.26 -2.16 -14.00
CA SER A 236 -7.47 -1.31 -15.18
C SER A 236 -8.89 -0.80 -15.34
N GLN A 237 -9.86 -1.35 -14.59
CA GLN A 237 -11.25 -0.89 -14.57
C GLN A 237 -11.52 0.04 -13.37
N GLY A 238 -10.51 0.29 -12.52
CA GLY A 238 -10.60 1.13 -11.35
C GLY A 238 -11.08 0.41 -10.08
N ASN A 239 -11.25 -0.91 -10.07
CA ASN A 239 -11.60 -1.62 -8.86
C ASN A 239 -10.42 -1.64 -7.89
N LEU A 240 -10.71 -1.44 -6.60
CA LEU A 240 -9.73 -1.42 -5.52
C LEU A 240 -9.54 -2.83 -4.97
N TYR A 241 -8.31 -3.28 -4.88
CA TYR A 241 -7.89 -4.54 -4.27
C TYR A 241 -7.21 -4.20 -2.95
N ILE A 242 -7.89 -4.46 -1.84
CA ILE A 242 -7.50 -3.96 -0.51
C ILE A 242 -7.09 -5.12 0.38
N ALA A 243 -5.88 -5.07 0.90
CA ALA A 243 -5.41 -5.98 1.93
C ALA A 243 -6.12 -5.65 3.24
N ALA A 244 -7.02 -6.52 3.74
CA ALA A 244 -7.84 -6.21 4.91
C ALA A 244 -8.23 -7.45 5.71
N GLY A 245 -8.69 -7.21 6.94
CA GLY A 245 -9.29 -8.20 7.80
C GLY A 245 -8.32 -8.99 8.68
N ILE A 246 -8.88 -9.71 9.65
CA ILE A 246 -8.18 -10.63 10.57
C ILE A 246 -9.10 -11.80 10.94
N SER A 247 -8.51 -12.96 11.28
CA SER A 247 -9.27 -14.14 11.73
C SER A 247 -9.69 -14.05 13.19
N ARG A 248 -8.98 -13.29 14.02
CA ARG A 248 -9.22 -13.19 15.47
C ARG A 248 -9.17 -11.74 15.90
N SER A 249 -10.19 -11.34 16.67
CA SER A 249 -10.26 -10.00 17.26
C SER A 249 -9.00 -9.64 18.04
N ARG A 250 -8.52 -8.42 17.87
CA ARG A 250 -7.42 -7.81 18.61
C ARG A 250 -7.91 -6.78 19.65
N GLY A 251 -9.08 -7.03 20.21
CA GLY A 251 -9.73 -6.13 21.15
C GLY A 251 -11.08 -5.63 20.63
N PRO A 252 -11.74 -4.74 21.37
CA PRO A 252 -13.09 -4.31 21.04
C PRO A 252 -13.19 -3.41 19.80
N HIS A 253 -12.07 -2.90 19.31
CA HIS A 253 -11.97 -1.94 18.20
C HIS A 253 -11.33 -2.53 16.94
N GLU A 254 -10.96 -3.80 16.97
CA GLU A 254 -10.55 -4.59 15.79
C GLU A 254 -11.15 -5.98 15.90
N THR A 255 -12.42 -6.09 15.52
CA THR A 255 -13.15 -7.36 15.57
C THR A 255 -12.78 -8.26 14.38
N GLY A 256 -13.00 -9.56 14.51
CA GLY A 256 -12.81 -10.54 13.44
C GLY A 256 -13.97 -10.60 12.43
N ASP A 257 -14.83 -9.58 12.38
CA ASP A 257 -15.99 -9.55 11.47
C ASP A 257 -15.59 -9.40 10.00
N ILE A 258 -14.40 -8.87 9.74
CA ILE A 258 -13.80 -8.80 8.41
C ILE A 258 -12.76 -9.91 8.29
N PRO A 259 -13.05 -11.03 7.60
CA PRO A 259 -12.09 -12.10 7.43
C PRO A 259 -10.92 -11.68 6.53
N PRO A 260 -9.69 -12.23 6.78
CA PRO A 260 -8.49 -11.84 6.06
C PRO A 260 -8.56 -12.18 4.58
N GLY A 261 -8.11 -11.28 3.74
CA GLY A 261 -8.06 -11.46 2.30
C GLY A 261 -7.88 -10.16 1.52
N ILE A 262 -7.81 -10.30 0.21
CA ILE A 262 -7.86 -9.15 -0.69
C ILE A 262 -9.33 -8.87 -1.04
N TRP A 263 -9.83 -7.77 -0.54
CA TRP A 263 -11.20 -7.30 -0.78
C TRP A 263 -11.24 -6.51 -2.08
N VAL A 264 -12.14 -6.90 -2.99
CA VAL A 264 -12.34 -6.21 -4.27
C VAL A 264 -13.56 -5.34 -4.16
N ILE A 265 -13.36 -4.02 -4.28
CA ILE A 265 -14.39 -2.99 -4.09
C ILE A 265 -14.36 -2.03 -5.28
N THR A 266 -15.53 -1.70 -5.84
CA THR A 266 -15.60 -0.72 -6.93
C THR A 266 -15.36 0.72 -6.43
N PRO A 267 -15.07 1.68 -7.31
CA PRO A 267 -15.00 3.10 -6.96
C PRO A 267 -16.26 3.65 -6.30
N ASP A 268 -17.42 3.04 -6.57
CA ASP A 268 -18.72 3.42 -5.99
C ASP A 268 -19.01 2.73 -4.64
N GLY A 269 -18.08 1.88 -4.15
CA GLY A 269 -18.19 1.21 -2.87
C GLY A 269 -18.91 -0.15 -2.90
N ASP A 270 -19.22 -0.68 -4.06
CA ASP A 270 -19.79 -2.02 -4.20
C ASP A 270 -18.73 -3.08 -3.93
N VAL A 271 -18.94 -3.92 -2.92
CA VAL A 271 -18.07 -5.09 -2.67
C VAL A 271 -18.37 -6.16 -3.72
N LYS A 272 -17.37 -6.48 -4.54
CA LYS A 272 -17.44 -7.57 -5.52
C LYS A 272 -17.13 -8.92 -4.90
N GLY A 273 -16.25 -8.94 -3.90
CA GLY A 273 -15.93 -10.15 -3.17
C GLY A 273 -14.56 -10.08 -2.49
N ARG A 274 -14.05 -11.23 -2.11
CA ARG A 274 -12.79 -11.39 -1.40
C ARG A 274 -12.00 -12.58 -1.93
N ILE A 275 -10.71 -12.38 -2.17
CA ILE A 275 -9.75 -13.47 -2.37
C ILE A 275 -9.25 -13.86 -0.97
N PRO A 276 -9.57 -15.05 -0.46
CA PRO A 276 -9.17 -15.46 0.89
C PRO A 276 -7.66 -15.69 0.95
N ILE A 277 -7.03 -15.18 2.00
CA ILE A 277 -5.63 -15.47 2.34
C ILE A 277 -5.61 -16.19 3.67
N VAL A 278 -4.81 -17.25 3.76
CA VAL A 278 -4.81 -18.17 4.91
C VAL A 278 -4.04 -17.63 6.12
N GLU A 279 -3.25 -16.58 5.94
CA GLU A 279 -2.45 -15.94 6.98
C GLU A 279 -3.09 -14.62 7.40
N ASP A 280 -3.06 -14.34 8.71
CA ASP A 280 -3.50 -13.06 9.26
C ASP A 280 -2.49 -11.94 9.02
N VAL A 281 -2.95 -10.69 9.21
CA VAL A 281 -2.13 -9.49 9.07
C VAL A 281 -1.69 -9.28 7.61
N LEU A 282 -2.68 -9.25 6.73
CA LEU A 282 -2.41 -8.75 5.38
C LEU A 282 -1.98 -7.29 5.48
N THR A 283 -0.90 -6.97 4.79
CA THR A 283 -0.31 -5.65 4.83
C THR A 283 -0.43 -4.91 3.51
N ASN A 284 -0.09 -5.55 2.38
CA ASN A 284 -0.11 -4.85 1.10
C ASN A 284 -0.31 -5.80 -0.08
N VAL A 285 -0.55 -5.25 -1.28
CA VAL A 285 -0.78 -6.00 -2.51
C VAL A 285 -0.30 -5.22 -3.73
N THR A 286 0.24 -5.90 -4.73
CA THR A 286 0.56 -5.31 -6.03
C THR A 286 0.22 -6.24 -7.18
N PHE A 287 0.05 -5.66 -8.36
CA PHE A 287 -0.08 -6.40 -9.62
C PHE A 287 1.28 -6.60 -10.28
N GLY A 288 1.46 -7.76 -10.91
CA GLY A 288 2.65 -8.08 -11.70
C GLY A 288 2.40 -9.17 -12.74
N GLY A 289 3.49 -9.76 -13.22
CA GLY A 289 3.46 -10.64 -14.38
C GLY A 289 3.36 -9.88 -15.69
N ASP A 290 3.64 -10.53 -16.82
CA ASP A 290 3.68 -9.88 -18.15
C ASP A 290 2.33 -9.26 -18.55
N ASP A 291 1.24 -9.86 -18.10
CA ASP A 291 -0.14 -9.46 -18.39
C ASP A 291 -0.80 -8.66 -17.24
N LEU A 292 -0.05 -8.34 -16.18
CA LEU A 292 -0.55 -7.65 -14.98
C LEU A 292 -1.72 -8.37 -14.30
N LYS A 293 -1.84 -9.69 -14.44
CA LYS A 293 -2.90 -10.50 -13.85
C LYS A 293 -2.41 -11.38 -12.70
N THR A 294 -1.18 -11.21 -12.25
CA THR A 294 -0.66 -11.84 -11.04
C THR A 294 -0.73 -10.86 -9.89
N LEU A 295 -1.40 -11.24 -8.80
CA LEU A 295 -1.32 -10.51 -7.54
C LEU A 295 -0.17 -11.08 -6.70
N TYR A 296 0.62 -10.18 -6.14
CA TYR A 296 1.57 -10.46 -5.08
C TYR A 296 1.04 -9.81 -3.80
N VAL A 297 0.81 -10.63 -2.78
CA VAL A 297 0.16 -10.21 -1.53
C VAL A 297 1.13 -10.40 -0.38
N ALA A 298 1.50 -9.31 0.26
CA ALA A 298 2.24 -9.32 1.52
C ALA A 298 1.27 -9.62 2.67
N SER A 299 1.60 -10.62 3.48
CA SER A 299 0.80 -11.02 4.63
C SER A 299 1.71 -11.48 5.75
N GLY A 300 1.76 -10.69 6.84
CA GLY A 300 2.59 -11.01 7.99
C GLY A 300 4.03 -11.30 7.60
N LYS A 301 4.34 -12.55 7.31
CA LYS A 301 5.68 -13.03 6.96
C LYS A 301 5.76 -13.82 5.66
N THR A 302 4.67 -13.93 4.92
CA THR A 302 4.60 -14.67 3.66
C THR A 302 4.21 -13.76 2.50
N LEU A 303 4.97 -13.80 1.42
CA LEU A 303 4.56 -13.24 0.14
C LEU A 303 3.77 -14.32 -0.61
N PHE A 304 2.46 -14.08 -0.78
CA PHE A 304 1.58 -14.95 -1.55
C PHE A 304 1.47 -14.49 -2.98
N THR A 305 1.11 -15.42 -3.86
CA THR A 305 0.78 -15.12 -5.25
C THR A 305 -0.52 -15.77 -5.65
N THR A 306 -1.30 -15.10 -6.50
CA THR A 306 -2.51 -15.67 -7.12
C THR A 306 -2.79 -14.98 -8.45
N ARG A 307 -3.70 -15.55 -9.24
CA ARG A 307 -4.10 -15.01 -10.55
C ARG A 307 -5.47 -14.37 -10.50
N VAL A 308 -5.64 -13.28 -11.25
CA VAL A 308 -6.91 -12.57 -11.43
C VAL A 308 -7.25 -12.42 -12.91
N GLU A 309 -8.50 -12.09 -13.22
CA GLU A 309 -8.97 -11.96 -14.61
C GLU A 309 -8.78 -10.54 -15.18
N ILE A 310 -8.92 -9.51 -14.33
CA ILE A 310 -8.78 -8.12 -14.73
C ILE A 310 -7.32 -7.71 -14.50
N PRO A 311 -6.61 -7.18 -15.51
CA PRO A 311 -5.23 -6.75 -15.32
C PRO A 311 -5.16 -5.53 -14.41
N GLY A 312 -4.09 -5.44 -13.61
CA GLY A 312 -3.79 -4.28 -12.78
C GLY A 312 -3.46 -3.03 -13.59
N TRP A 313 -3.55 -1.90 -12.92
CA TRP A 313 -2.98 -0.65 -13.40
C TRP A 313 -1.74 -0.29 -12.57
N VAL A 314 -0.63 -0.01 -13.27
CA VAL A 314 0.64 0.40 -12.65
C VAL A 314 1.27 1.53 -13.47
N VAL A 315 1.76 2.56 -12.79
CA VAL A 315 2.22 3.80 -13.44
C VAL A 315 3.40 3.59 -14.39
N HIS A 316 4.31 2.68 -14.08
CA HIS A 316 5.51 2.39 -14.88
C HIS A 316 5.24 1.59 -16.16
N ARG A 317 4.03 1.07 -16.36
CA ARG A 317 3.59 0.36 -17.56
C ARG A 317 2.52 1.12 -18.35
N ARG A 318 2.32 2.38 -18.03
CA ARG A 318 1.40 3.20 -18.81
C ARG A 318 1.97 3.31 -20.23
N ALA A 319 1.19 2.86 -21.23
CA ALA A 319 1.58 3.03 -22.61
C ALA A 319 1.77 4.53 -22.91
N GLU A 320 2.89 4.89 -23.50
CA GLU A 320 3.09 6.24 -24.03
C GLU A 320 1.96 6.52 -25.00
N SER A 321 1.12 7.49 -24.69
CA SER A 321 -0.05 7.91 -25.49
C SER A 321 0.37 8.79 -26.65
#